data_bbef27025ac9a59a723604da970f87c6
#
_entry.id   bbef27025ac9a59a723604da970f87c6
#
_cell.length_a   1.000
_cell.length_b   1.000
_cell.length_c   1.000
_cell.angle_alpha   90.00
_cell.angle_beta   90.00
_cell.angle_gamma   90.00
#
_symmetry.space_group_name_H-M   'P 1'
#
loop_
_entity.id
_entity.type
_entity.pdbx_description
1 polymer ?
#
loop_
_entity_poly.entity_id
_entity_poly.type
_entity_poly.pdbx_seq_one_letter_code
_entity_poly.pdbx_strand_id
1 'polypeptide(L)'
;MRLTFAVFFTVWLAFPQANTTESLQPLLDDVSSAYAKLEPQTIRPAEGYFKYDYLIPAGFYKQMWDWDGFFIGSHLAHQSREQAKYLKWWVLNFAGAETTINKDGWVPGVLLADKLPVPKPSPILGWFTVKPFLAQGAVIASERLRDYQWVAPAWENLRRIVAYRERTQYDPKWELFFWETAMQSGEDNNVALTNDPKDRNAILAVDLCTFQLREYKAMARLAEMLGKKTEAREYQQKADKLRAAMLKHLWFAQDAMFFNVRRDTGEPVQRISGSNFVPLIEDILPPADARTMIRRYLWNPEYMLAPFGIRSLSKRDSSYNNVSMIDPYSNWQGPVWINTNYLYFLALKRCGFEGEAAQLAGILGRLVLADIHKWGSMHECYHAETGEGLAPTAEQSKDHAFPGFVGWNLLVQDMLQCEAKADCSRLDWPM
;
A
#
# COMPACT_ATOMS: atom_id res chain seq x y z
N MET A 1 20.87 -60.31 9.39
CA MET A 1 20.82 -59.01 8.72
C MET A 1 19.33 -58.63 8.59
N ARG A 2 18.81 -57.83 9.53
CA ARG A 2 17.40 -57.37 9.53
C ARG A 2 17.38 -55.97 8.96
N LEU A 3 16.76 -55.81 7.77
CA LEU A 3 16.48 -54.49 7.20
C LEU A 3 15.26 -53.90 7.90
N THR A 4 15.47 -52.78 8.57
CA THR A 4 14.38 -51.94 9.14
C THR A 4 14.00 -50.93 8.08
N PHE A 5 12.79 -51.05 7.52
CA PHE A 5 12.20 -50.02 6.65
C PHE A 5 11.65 -48.88 7.54
N ALA A 6 12.25 -47.69 7.43
CA ALA A 6 11.69 -46.47 7.99
C ALA A 6 10.61 -45.93 7.05
N VAL A 7 9.36 -45.95 7.47
CA VAL A 7 8.22 -45.34 6.77
C VAL A 7 8.21 -43.87 7.15
N PHE A 8 8.59 -43.00 6.23
CA PHE A 8 8.38 -41.55 6.39
C PHE A 8 6.91 -41.25 6.14
N PHE A 9 6.18 -40.93 7.22
CA PHE A 9 4.87 -40.28 7.13
C PHE A 9 5.06 -38.81 6.75
N THR A 10 4.82 -38.45 5.50
CA THR A 10 4.65 -37.09 5.07
C THR A 10 3.28 -36.62 5.59
N VAL A 11 3.29 -35.89 6.67
CA VAL A 11 2.09 -35.18 7.14
C VAL A 11 1.82 -34.04 6.16
N TRP A 12 0.91 -34.27 5.24
CA TRP A 12 0.28 -33.20 4.49
C TRP A 12 -0.56 -32.41 5.48
N LEU A 13 -0.09 -31.25 5.91
CA LEU A 13 -0.94 -30.22 6.51
C LEU A 13 -1.90 -29.77 5.42
N ALA A 14 -3.07 -30.41 5.36
CA ALA A 14 -4.17 -29.92 4.56
C ALA A 14 -4.52 -28.55 5.12
N PHE A 15 -4.32 -27.50 4.32
CA PHE A 15 -4.95 -26.21 4.58
C PHE A 15 -6.45 -26.50 4.69
N PRO A 16 -7.13 -26.03 5.76
CA PRO A 16 -8.57 -26.16 5.81
C PRO A 16 -9.13 -25.46 4.58
N GLN A 17 -9.70 -26.23 3.64
CA GLN A 17 -10.59 -25.68 2.65
C GLN A 17 -11.72 -25.02 3.47
N ALA A 18 -11.68 -23.70 3.58
CA ALA A 18 -12.76 -22.97 4.22
C ALA A 18 -14.03 -23.31 3.45
N ASN A 19 -14.96 -23.97 4.11
CA ASN A 19 -16.31 -24.10 3.61
C ASN A 19 -16.80 -22.67 3.34
N THR A 20 -17.02 -22.32 2.09
CA THR A 20 -17.41 -21.00 1.58
C THR A 20 -18.84 -20.57 2.01
N THR A 21 -19.37 -21.12 3.08
CA THR A 21 -20.75 -20.92 3.56
C THR A 21 -20.86 -20.20 4.90
N GLU A 22 -19.76 -19.94 5.59
CA GLU A 22 -19.82 -19.19 6.83
C GLU A 22 -19.90 -17.69 6.53
N SER A 23 -20.97 -17.04 6.99
CA SER A 23 -21.17 -15.61 6.82
C SER A 23 -20.05 -14.83 7.54
N LEU A 24 -19.41 -13.89 6.84
CA LEU A 24 -18.45 -12.98 7.46
C LEU A 24 -19.09 -11.83 8.24
N GLN A 25 -20.45 -11.76 8.28
CA GLN A 25 -21.17 -10.70 8.98
C GLN A 25 -20.87 -10.66 10.50
N PRO A 26 -20.85 -11.77 11.26
CA PRO A 26 -20.50 -11.71 12.67
C PRO A 26 -19.08 -11.18 12.92
N LEU A 27 -18.11 -11.60 12.10
CA LEU A 27 -16.73 -11.11 12.19
C LEU A 27 -16.64 -9.62 11.86
N LEU A 28 -17.39 -9.15 10.86
CA LEU A 28 -17.49 -7.73 10.54
C LEU A 28 -18.06 -6.92 11.71
N ASP A 29 -19.10 -7.43 12.36
CA ASP A 29 -19.75 -6.75 13.50
C ASP A 29 -18.76 -6.62 14.69
N ASP A 30 -18.02 -7.68 14.99
CA ASP A 30 -17.00 -7.69 16.05
C ASP A 30 -15.84 -6.73 15.74
N VAL A 31 -15.30 -6.78 14.51
CA VAL A 31 -14.23 -5.87 14.07
C VAL A 31 -14.72 -4.42 14.10
N SER A 32 -15.92 -4.14 13.60
CA SER A 32 -16.50 -2.79 13.60
C SER A 32 -16.67 -2.24 15.01
N SER A 33 -17.13 -3.08 15.95
CA SER A 33 -17.26 -2.70 17.36
C SER A 33 -15.91 -2.37 18.00
N ALA A 34 -14.88 -3.17 17.70
CA ALA A 34 -13.51 -2.92 18.18
C ALA A 34 -12.93 -1.63 17.58
N TYR A 35 -13.10 -1.42 16.28
CA TYR A 35 -12.56 -0.25 15.56
C TYR A 35 -13.22 1.06 15.96
N ALA A 36 -14.48 1.06 16.40
CA ALA A 36 -15.15 2.26 16.88
C ALA A 36 -14.39 2.99 18.01
N LYS A 37 -13.52 2.28 18.75
CA LYS A 37 -12.66 2.85 19.80
C LYS A 37 -11.27 3.23 19.31
N LEU A 38 -10.80 2.65 18.22
CA LEU A 38 -9.44 2.83 17.69
C LEU A 38 -9.38 3.86 16.58
N GLU A 39 -10.33 3.86 15.64
CA GLU A 39 -10.41 4.78 14.51
C GLU A 39 -10.26 6.25 14.91
N PRO A 40 -10.96 6.77 15.95
CA PRO A 40 -10.81 8.18 16.35
C PRO A 40 -9.38 8.56 16.77
N GLN A 41 -8.55 7.60 17.15
CA GLN A 41 -7.16 7.85 17.53
C GLN A 41 -6.29 8.23 16.33
N THR A 42 -6.73 7.97 15.10
CA THR A 42 -6.01 8.32 13.87
C THR A 42 -6.23 9.76 13.44
N ILE A 43 -7.14 10.49 14.07
CA ILE A 43 -7.50 11.87 13.72
C ILE A 43 -6.94 12.81 14.77
N ARG A 44 -6.28 13.88 14.31
CA ARG A 44 -5.78 14.98 15.14
C ARG A 44 -6.38 16.30 14.69
N PRO A 45 -6.70 17.21 15.62
CA PRO A 45 -7.15 18.55 15.27
C PRO A 45 -6.03 19.33 14.58
N ALA A 46 -6.42 20.30 13.75
CA ALA A 46 -5.51 21.22 13.11
C ALA A 46 -4.60 21.92 14.13
N GLU A 47 -3.29 21.88 13.91
CA GLU A 47 -2.30 22.54 14.75
C GLU A 47 -1.04 22.91 13.96
N GLY A 48 -0.27 23.89 14.43
CA GLY A 48 0.99 24.30 13.85
C GLY A 48 0.90 24.64 12.37
N TYR A 49 1.60 23.92 11.52
CA TYR A 49 1.59 24.11 10.07
C TYR A 49 0.40 23.46 9.37
N PHE A 50 -0.38 22.61 10.03
CA PHE A 50 -1.57 22.00 9.46
C PHE A 50 -2.77 22.94 9.55
N LYS A 51 -3.34 23.25 8.39
CA LYS A 51 -4.54 24.11 8.30
C LYS A 51 -5.84 23.34 8.56
N TYR A 52 -5.79 22.02 8.44
CA TYR A 52 -6.93 21.12 8.59
C TYR A 52 -6.57 20.01 9.55
N ASP A 53 -7.59 19.40 10.15
CA ASP A 53 -7.39 18.16 10.91
C ASP A 53 -6.59 17.16 10.07
N TYR A 54 -5.74 16.39 10.71
CA TYR A 54 -4.79 15.55 10.01
C TYR A 54 -4.80 14.11 10.51
N LEU A 55 -4.30 13.21 9.67
CA LEU A 55 -4.31 11.77 9.89
C LEU A 55 -2.94 11.29 10.34
N ILE A 56 -2.92 10.44 11.36
CA ILE A 56 -1.73 9.77 11.87
C ILE A 56 -1.99 8.26 12.01
N PRO A 57 -0.97 7.38 11.94
CA PRO A 57 -1.16 5.95 12.19
C PRO A 57 -1.64 5.62 13.62
N ALA A 58 -1.57 6.59 14.54
CA ALA A 58 -1.80 6.44 15.97
C ALA A 58 -0.79 5.55 16.68
N GLY A 59 -0.97 5.33 17.98
CA GLY A 59 -0.05 4.52 18.78
C GLY A 59 1.37 5.07 18.77
N PHE A 60 2.29 4.33 18.21
CA PHE A 60 3.72 4.68 18.11
C PHE A 60 3.98 5.93 17.27
N TYR A 61 3.27 6.08 16.14
CA TYR A 61 3.48 7.18 15.20
C TYR A 61 2.60 8.39 15.50
N LYS A 62 3.20 9.59 15.48
CA LYS A 62 2.52 10.86 15.77
C LYS A 62 2.50 11.83 14.56
N GLN A 63 3.20 11.48 13.49
CA GLN A 63 3.36 12.29 12.30
C GLN A 63 2.30 11.96 11.26
N MET A 64 2.02 12.89 10.34
CA MET A 64 1.20 12.66 9.16
C MET A 64 2.09 12.09 8.05
N TRP A 65 1.92 10.80 7.77
CA TRP A 65 2.62 10.10 6.70
C TRP A 65 1.79 10.07 5.40
N ASP A 66 2.48 9.92 4.27
CA ASP A 66 1.86 9.94 2.96
C ASP A 66 0.94 8.72 2.72
N TRP A 67 1.47 7.52 2.58
CA TRP A 67 0.63 6.37 2.28
C TRP A 67 -0.25 5.91 3.45
N ASP A 68 0.22 6.08 4.71
CA ASP A 68 -0.62 5.83 5.88
C ASP A 68 -1.86 6.70 5.87
N GLY A 69 -1.67 8.00 5.69
CA GLY A 69 -2.78 8.95 5.61
C GLY A 69 -3.68 8.70 4.41
N PHE A 70 -3.13 8.23 3.28
CA PHE A 70 -3.93 7.79 2.14
C PHE A 70 -4.83 6.61 2.49
N PHE A 71 -4.29 5.56 3.12
CA PHE A 71 -5.06 4.37 3.48
C PHE A 71 -6.09 4.66 4.58
N ILE A 72 -5.70 5.38 5.63
CA ILE A 72 -6.62 5.81 6.70
C ILE A 72 -7.74 6.67 6.11
N GLY A 73 -7.39 7.66 5.32
CA GLY A 73 -8.36 8.57 4.71
C GLY A 73 -9.30 7.86 3.72
N SER A 74 -8.80 6.87 2.98
CA SER A 74 -9.62 6.03 2.09
C SER A 74 -10.61 5.21 2.91
N HIS A 75 -10.16 4.56 3.99
CA HIS A 75 -11.05 3.86 4.92
C HIS A 75 -12.16 4.79 5.43
N LEU A 76 -11.81 5.95 5.99
CA LEU A 76 -12.78 6.91 6.50
C LEU A 76 -13.78 7.36 5.43
N ALA A 77 -13.31 7.59 4.19
CA ALA A 77 -14.17 7.93 3.06
C ALA A 77 -15.11 6.79 2.67
N HIS A 78 -14.70 5.53 2.87
CA HIS A 78 -15.55 4.36 2.65
C HIS A 78 -16.63 4.23 3.74
N GLN A 79 -16.33 4.57 4.99
CA GLN A 79 -17.28 4.45 6.09
C GLN A 79 -18.44 5.45 5.95
N SER A 80 -18.16 6.73 5.67
CA SER A 80 -19.25 7.70 5.48
C SER A 80 -18.85 8.87 4.58
N ARG A 81 -19.87 9.52 3.99
CA ARG A 81 -19.69 10.77 3.24
C ARG A 81 -19.08 11.88 4.09
N GLU A 82 -19.47 11.95 5.35
CA GLU A 82 -18.99 12.98 6.26
C GLU A 82 -17.50 12.81 6.57
N GLN A 83 -17.05 11.57 6.78
CA GLN A 83 -15.65 11.25 7.07
C GLN A 83 -14.74 11.44 5.87
N ALA A 84 -15.24 11.45 4.63
CA ALA A 84 -14.45 11.73 3.44
C ALA A 84 -13.74 13.11 3.47
N LYS A 85 -14.19 14.02 4.33
CA LYS A 85 -13.51 15.29 4.59
C LYS A 85 -12.07 15.11 5.08
N TYR A 86 -11.76 14.06 5.83
CA TYR A 86 -10.42 13.82 6.36
C TYR A 86 -9.43 13.46 5.25
N LEU A 87 -9.84 12.69 4.25
CA LEU A 87 -9.03 12.41 3.07
C LEU A 87 -8.82 13.69 2.23
N LYS A 88 -9.87 14.52 2.05
CA LYS A 88 -9.75 15.84 1.44
C LYS A 88 -8.73 16.71 2.19
N TRP A 89 -8.79 16.75 3.52
CA TRP A 89 -7.89 17.56 4.33
C TRP A 89 -6.46 17.02 4.33
N TRP A 90 -6.28 15.71 4.26
CA TRP A 90 -4.96 15.11 4.03
C TRP A 90 -4.34 15.61 2.72
N VAL A 91 -5.07 15.58 1.61
CA VAL A 91 -4.62 16.13 0.32
C VAL A 91 -4.27 17.61 0.43
N LEU A 92 -5.15 18.42 1.08
CA LEU A 92 -4.96 19.86 1.20
C LEU A 92 -3.77 20.24 2.09
N ASN A 93 -3.48 19.47 3.14
CA ASN A 93 -2.31 19.69 3.98
C ASN A 93 -1.02 19.41 3.21
N PHE A 94 -0.92 18.33 2.41
CA PHE A 94 0.23 18.06 1.54
C PHE A 94 0.37 19.10 0.42
N ALA A 95 -0.71 19.44 -0.27
CA ALA A 95 -0.70 20.46 -1.32
C ALA A 95 -0.34 21.85 -0.75
N GLY A 96 -0.81 22.19 0.45
CA GLY A 96 -0.45 23.44 1.14
C GLY A 96 1.02 23.47 1.58
N ALA A 97 1.58 22.35 1.98
CA ALA A 97 2.99 22.23 2.35
C ALA A 97 3.91 22.52 1.15
N GLU A 98 3.56 22.08 -0.07
CA GLU A 98 4.31 22.40 -1.29
C GLU A 98 4.50 23.90 -1.47
N THR A 99 3.42 24.68 -1.32
CA THR A 99 3.48 26.13 -1.44
C THR A 99 4.29 26.79 -0.32
N THR A 100 4.25 26.22 0.87
CA THR A 100 4.92 26.78 2.05
C THR A 100 6.43 26.51 2.03
N ILE A 101 6.85 25.35 1.51
CA ILE A 101 8.25 24.92 1.52
C ILE A 101 9.04 25.63 0.41
N ASN A 102 8.73 25.43 -0.87
CA ASN A 102 9.57 25.94 -1.95
C ASN A 102 8.89 26.19 -3.30
N LYS A 103 7.66 25.76 -3.50
CA LYS A 103 6.87 25.91 -4.74
C LYS A 103 7.49 25.26 -6.00
N ASP A 104 8.38 24.29 -5.84
CA ASP A 104 8.99 23.58 -6.96
C ASP A 104 8.40 22.19 -7.20
N GLY A 105 7.44 21.79 -6.35
CA GLY A 105 6.75 20.51 -6.37
C GLY A 105 7.30 19.48 -5.38
N TRP A 106 8.43 19.74 -4.71
CA TRP A 106 8.91 18.83 -3.69
C TRP A 106 8.08 18.94 -2.41
N VAL A 107 7.58 17.80 -1.96
CA VAL A 107 6.95 17.61 -0.65
C VAL A 107 7.44 16.29 -0.08
N PRO A 108 7.86 16.24 1.19
CA PRO A 108 8.31 14.97 1.78
C PRO A 108 7.14 14.03 2.06
N GLY A 109 7.43 12.74 2.19
CA GLY A 109 6.45 11.71 2.54
C GLY A 109 5.93 11.79 3.98
N VAL A 110 6.55 12.63 4.82
CA VAL A 110 6.09 12.90 6.20
C VAL A 110 6.01 14.38 6.46
N LEU A 111 4.93 14.82 7.10
CA LEU A 111 4.74 16.19 7.56
C LEU A 111 4.60 16.21 9.09
N LEU A 112 5.13 17.29 9.69
CA LEU A 112 5.12 17.54 11.11
C LEU A 112 4.32 18.83 11.40
N ALA A 113 3.57 18.84 12.49
CA ALA A 113 2.77 20.01 12.87
C ALA A 113 3.65 21.18 13.32
N ASP A 114 4.74 20.91 14.01
CA ASP A 114 5.61 21.89 14.67
C ASP A 114 6.82 22.31 13.83
N LYS A 115 7.09 21.65 12.71
CA LYS A 115 8.31 21.82 11.94
C LYS A 115 8.11 21.65 10.45
N LEU A 116 8.53 22.63 9.67
CA LEU A 116 8.62 22.48 8.22
C LEU A 116 9.85 21.68 7.84
N PRO A 117 9.71 20.71 6.93
CA PRO A 117 10.86 19.97 6.40
C PRO A 117 11.75 20.88 5.55
N VAL A 118 13.03 20.59 5.53
CA VAL A 118 14.01 21.27 4.68
C VAL A 118 14.26 20.39 3.46
N PRO A 119 14.22 20.94 2.23
CA PRO A 119 14.50 20.18 1.02
C PRO A 119 16.00 19.81 0.94
N LYS A 120 16.40 18.81 1.67
CA LYS A 120 17.74 18.22 1.62
C LYS A 120 17.64 16.72 1.43
N PRO A 121 18.52 16.10 0.64
CA PRO A 121 18.65 14.65 0.65
C PRO A 121 18.84 14.17 2.08
N SER A 122 17.96 13.32 2.54
CA SER A 122 18.04 12.73 3.86
C SER A 122 17.98 11.21 3.74
N PRO A 123 18.84 10.48 4.46
CA PRO A 123 18.68 9.04 4.59
C PRO A 123 17.53 8.66 5.53
N ILE A 124 16.89 9.65 6.17
CA ILE A 124 15.81 9.41 7.12
C ILE A 124 14.52 9.15 6.36
N LEU A 125 13.81 8.09 6.73
CA LEU A 125 12.49 7.76 6.23
C LEU A 125 11.54 8.95 6.37
N GLY A 126 10.74 9.20 5.33
CA GLY A 126 9.75 10.28 5.29
C GLY A 126 10.25 11.61 4.71
N TRP A 127 11.55 11.85 4.62
CA TRP A 127 12.11 13.04 3.95
C TRP A 127 12.28 12.85 2.44
N PHE A 128 11.95 11.68 1.94
CA PHE A 128 11.82 11.41 0.52
C PHE A 128 10.57 12.07 -0.05
N THR A 129 10.54 12.28 -1.35
CA THR A 129 9.36 12.82 -2.04
C THR A 129 8.11 12.00 -1.75
N VAL A 130 7.01 12.70 -1.44
CA VAL A 130 5.69 12.10 -1.19
C VAL A 130 5.31 11.10 -2.28
N LYS A 131 4.77 9.95 -1.90
CA LYS A 131 4.32 8.92 -2.84
C LYS A 131 3.15 9.41 -3.72
N PRO A 132 2.92 8.83 -4.91
CA PRO A 132 1.92 9.31 -5.86
C PRO A 132 0.50 8.84 -5.49
N PHE A 133 -0.05 9.41 -4.43
CA PHE A 133 -1.37 9.11 -3.90
C PHE A 133 -2.26 10.35 -3.73
N LEU A 134 -1.74 11.57 -3.96
CA LEU A 134 -2.49 12.79 -3.66
C LEU A 134 -3.67 12.99 -4.60
N ALA A 135 -3.47 12.83 -5.91
CA ALA A 135 -4.56 12.93 -6.87
C ALA A 135 -5.55 11.75 -6.72
N GLN A 136 -5.06 10.55 -6.42
CA GLN A 136 -5.90 9.39 -6.12
C GLN A 136 -6.79 9.69 -4.90
N GLY A 137 -6.22 10.17 -3.81
CA GLY A 137 -6.98 10.59 -2.64
C GLY A 137 -7.97 11.71 -2.94
N ALA A 138 -7.60 12.64 -3.80
CA ALA A 138 -8.50 13.73 -4.22
C ALA A 138 -9.71 13.21 -5.02
N VAL A 139 -9.53 12.21 -5.89
CA VAL A 139 -10.64 11.56 -6.61
C VAL A 139 -11.56 10.86 -5.62
N ILE A 140 -11.03 9.99 -4.74
CA ILE A 140 -11.84 9.27 -3.74
C ILE A 140 -12.65 10.25 -2.89
N ALA A 141 -11.98 11.27 -2.33
CA ALA A 141 -12.66 12.25 -1.49
C ALA A 141 -13.75 13.01 -2.25
N SER A 142 -13.47 13.42 -3.50
CA SER A 142 -14.42 14.17 -4.33
C SER A 142 -15.64 13.36 -4.71
N GLU A 143 -15.46 12.08 -5.10
CA GLU A 143 -16.56 11.16 -5.41
C GLU A 143 -17.46 10.95 -4.19
N ARG A 144 -16.87 10.73 -3.02
CA ARG A 144 -17.64 10.54 -1.78
C ARG A 144 -18.37 11.80 -1.33
N LEU A 145 -17.71 12.95 -1.40
CA LEU A 145 -18.30 14.25 -1.07
C LEU A 145 -19.31 14.72 -2.14
N ARG A 146 -19.25 14.14 -3.37
CA ARG A 146 -19.95 14.62 -4.58
C ARG A 146 -19.62 16.09 -4.88
N ASP A 147 -18.36 16.44 -4.70
CA ASP A 147 -17.84 17.78 -4.90
C ASP A 147 -16.38 17.71 -5.36
N TYR A 148 -16.09 18.29 -6.53
CA TYR A 148 -14.75 18.42 -7.10
C TYR A 148 -14.20 19.84 -7.02
N GLN A 149 -15.04 20.82 -6.69
CA GLN A 149 -14.64 22.24 -6.75
C GLN A 149 -13.56 22.61 -5.74
N TRP A 150 -13.48 21.89 -4.62
CA TRP A 150 -12.43 22.11 -3.63
C TRP A 150 -11.02 21.80 -4.16
N VAL A 151 -10.89 21.04 -5.26
CA VAL A 151 -9.60 20.73 -5.90
C VAL A 151 -9.07 21.92 -6.70
N ALA A 152 -9.96 22.79 -7.21
CA ALA A 152 -9.58 23.89 -8.10
C ALA A 152 -8.46 24.78 -7.52
N PRO A 153 -8.50 25.25 -6.26
CA PRO A 153 -7.42 26.04 -5.68
C PRO A 153 -6.12 25.23 -5.42
N ALA A 154 -6.20 23.91 -5.29
CA ALA A 154 -5.03 23.04 -5.08
C ALA A 154 -4.46 22.45 -6.38
N TRP A 155 -5.12 22.67 -7.52
CA TRP A 155 -4.78 22.06 -8.81
C TRP A 155 -3.33 22.30 -9.21
N GLU A 156 -2.83 23.52 -9.13
CA GLU A 156 -1.47 23.86 -9.52
C GLU A 156 -0.42 23.24 -8.59
N ASN A 157 -0.75 23.06 -7.31
CA ASN A 157 0.13 22.36 -6.37
C ASN A 157 0.26 20.88 -6.75
N LEU A 158 -0.87 20.21 -7.01
CA LEU A 158 -0.87 18.81 -7.46
C LEU A 158 -0.09 18.64 -8.77
N ARG A 159 -0.27 19.54 -9.75
CA ARG A 159 0.51 19.53 -10.99
C ARG A 159 2.02 19.63 -10.75
N ARG A 160 2.44 20.57 -9.90
CA ARG A 160 3.88 20.75 -9.57
C ARG A 160 4.45 19.54 -8.85
N ILE A 161 3.69 18.89 -7.94
CA ILE A 161 4.13 17.68 -7.24
C ILE A 161 4.32 16.53 -8.22
N VAL A 162 3.39 16.31 -9.13
CA VAL A 162 3.52 15.31 -10.20
C VAL A 162 4.72 15.62 -11.09
N ALA A 163 4.85 16.87 -11.54
CA ALA A 163 5.95 17.29 -12.40
C ALA A 163 7.33 17.19 -11.70
N TYR A 164 7.38 17.38 -10.38
CA TYR A 164 8.62 17.17 -9.63
C TYR A 164 9.08 15.72 -9.72
N ARG A 165 8.19 14.75 -9.53
CA ARG A 165 8.52 13.32 -9.69
C ARG A 165 8.97 13.00 -11.11
N GLU A 166 8.30 13.55 -12.12
CA GLU A 166 8.70 13.38 -13.52
C GLU A 166 10.11 13.88 -13.80
N ARG A 167 10.53 14.98 -13.16
CA ARG A 167 11.89 15.52 -13.32
C ARG A 167 12.95 14.72 -12.56
N THR A 168 12.59 14.09 -11.43
CA THR A 168 13.59 13.56 -10.49
C THR A 168 13.64 12.04 -10.42
N GLN A 169 12.55 11.35 -10.78
CA GLN A 169 12.42 9.90 -10.63
C GLN A 169 11.94 9.18 -11.90
N TYR A 170 11.91 9.86 -13.03
CA TYR A 170 11.56 9.25 -14.33
C TYR A 170 12.81 9.05 -15.18
N ASP A 171 12.92 7.89 -15.80
CA ASP A 171 13.96 7.56 -16.75
C ASP A 171 13.42 7.61 -18.18
N PRO A 172 13.88 8.58 -19.02
CA PRO A 172 13.38 8.74 -20.39
C PRO A 172 13.81 7.62 -21.35
N LYS A 173 14.88 6.86 -21.04
CA LYS A 173 15.32 5.72 -21.84
C LYS A 173 14.34 4.56 -21.74
N TRP A 174 13.85 4.30 -20.52
CA TRP A 174 12.96 3.20 -20.22
C TRP A 174 11.48 3.61 -20.17
N GLU A 175 11.21 4.93 -20.08
CA GLU A 175 9.87 5.51 -19.88
C GLU A 175 9.18 5.02 -18.60
N LEU A 176 9.98 4.75 -17.56
CA LEU A 176 9.60 4.16 -16.27
C LEU A 176 10.10 5.01 -15.11
N PHE A 177 9.57 4.74 -13.93
CA PHE A 177 9.95 5.39 -12.69
C PHE A 177 10.82 4.49 -11.81
N PHE A 178 11.67 5.12 -10.98
CA PHE A 178 12.54 4.45 -10.03
C PHE A 178 12.39 5.03 -8.62
N TRP A 179 12.50 4.17 -7.60
CA TRP A 179 12.72 4.62 -6.25
C TRP A 179 14.18 5.03 -6.05
N GLU A 180 14.42 6.02 -5.19
CA GLU A 180 15.79 6.40 -4.83
C GLU A 180 16.46 5.28 -4.03
N THR A 181 15.71 4.66 -3.11
CA THR A 181 16.12 3.54 -2.26
C THR A 181 14.88 2.71 -1.88
N ALA A 182 15.09 1.54 -1.27
CA ALA A 182 14.00 0.75 -0.69
C ALA A 182 13.24 1.55 0.40
N MET A 183 13.93 2.31 1.22
CA MET A 183 13.31 3.18 2.24
C MET A 183 12.29 4.16 1.67
N GLN A 184 12.54 4.72 0.49
CA GLN A 184 11.59 5.64 -0.13
C GLN A 184 10.28 4.95 -0.55
N SER A 185 10.32 3.66 -0.88
CA SER A 185 9.11 2.92 -1.23
C SER A 185 8.15 2.76 -0.05
N GLY A 186 8.68 2.80 1.18
CA GLY A 186 8.00 2.46 2.43
C GLY A 186 8.12 0.97 2.78
N GLU A 187 8.59 0.13 1.86
CA GLU A 187 8.99 -1.26 2.11
C GLU A 187 10.49 -1.26 2.46
N ASP A 188 10.82 -0.81 3.66
CA ASP A 188 12.12 -0.29 4.09
C ASP A 188 13.34 -1.16 3.74
N ASN A 189 13.19 -2.48 3.77
CA ASN A 189 14.25 -3.44 3.45
C ASN A 189 13.85 -4.43 2.35
N ASN A 190 12.94 -4.04 1.46
CA ASN A 190 12.56 -4.86 0.32
C ASN A 190 13.78 -5.23 -0.53
N VAL A 191 14.06 -6.52 -0.63
CA VAL A 191 15.24 -7.06 -1.34
C VAL A 191 15.12 -7.00 -2.86
N ALA A 192 13.95 -6.68 -3.40
CA ALA A 192 13.77 -6.37 -4.82
C ALA A 192 14.15 -4.90 -5.17
N LEU A 193 14.52 -4.12 -4.15
CA LEU A 193 15.06 -2.77 -4.22
C LEU A 193 16.44 -2.76 -3.54
N THR A 194 17.00 -1.57 -3.28
CA THR A 194 18.28 -1.45 -2.60
C THR A 194 18.32 -0.23 -1.68
N ASN A 195 19.04 -0.36 -0.57
CA ASN A 195 19.43 0.76 0.30
C ASN A 195 20.93 1.08 0.22
N ASP A 196 21.70 0.36 -0.61
CA ASP A 196 23.13 0.69 -0.80
C ASP A 196 23.25 2.08 -1.45
N PRO A 197 23.95 3.03 -0.81
CA PRO A 197 24.15 4.37 -1.40
C PRO A 197 24.79 4.37 -2.77
N LYS A 198 25.57 3.32 -3.11
CA LYS A 198 26.19 3.16 -4.43
C LYS A 198 25.20 2.81 -5.54
N ASP A 199 24.11 2.14 -5.15
CA ASP A 199 23.02 1.72 -6.03
C ASP A 199 21.78 2.63 -5.94
N ARG A 200 21.93 3.83 -5.36
CA ARG A 200 20.85 4.82 -5.32
C ARG A 200 20.30 5.09 -6.72
N ASN A 201 19.00 5.11 -6.89
CA ASN A 201 18.30 5.27 -8.18
C ASN A 201 18.56 4.15 -9.20
N ALA A 202 19.02 2.97 -8.77
CA ALA A 202 19.41 1.90 -9.68
C ALA A 202 18.26 1.01 -10.18
N ILE A 203 17.10 1.06 -9.54
CA ILE A 203 16.02 0.10 -9.76
C ILE A 203 14.76 0.79 -10.27
N LEU A 204 14.37 0.46 -11.50
CA LEU A 204 13.05 0.80 -12.06
C LEU A 204 12.01 -0.08 -11.37
N ALA A 205 11.00 0.56 -10.78
CA ALA A 205 10.15 -0.08 -9.77
C ALA A 205 8.73 -0.32 -10.28
N VAL A 206 8.29 -1.56 -10.18
CA VAL A 206 6.95 -2.03 -10.61
C VAL A 206 5.83 -1.31 -9.86
N ASP A 207 5.95 -1.25 -8.53
CA ASP A 207 4.97 -0.61 -7.64
C ASP A 207 4.87 0.89 -7.88
N LEU A 208 6.02 1.60 -7.94
CA LEU A 208 6.01 3.04 -8.22
C LEU A 208 5.40 3.35 -9.58
N CYS A 209 5.74 2.57 -10.61
CA CYS A 209 5.14 2.75 -11.94
C CYS A 209 3.62 2.54 -11.89
N THR A 210 3.13 1.56 -11.12
CA THR A 210 1.69 1.33 -10.96
C THR A 210 1.02 2.48 -10.20
N PHE A 211 1.60 2.93 -9.09
CA PHE A 211 1.06 4.05 -8.33
C PHE A 211 1.07 5.34 -9.14
N GLN A 212 2.11 5.58 -9.94
CA GLN A 212 2.19 6.74 -10.83
C GLN A 212 1.20 6.65 -12.00
N LEU A 213 0.97 5.46 -12.54
CA LEU A 213 -0.08 5.21 -13.55
C LEU A 213 -1.45 5.64 -13.02
N ARG A 214 -1.77 5.20 -11.79
CA ARG A 214 -3.02 5.57 -11.11
C ARG A 214 -3.08 7.06 -10.81
N GLU A 215 -1.97 7.66 -10.42
CA GLU A 215 -1.90 9.11 -10.18
C GLU A 215 -2.17 9.91 -11.47
N TYR A 216 -1.64 9.47 -12.63
CA TYR A 216 -1.95 10.10 -13.92
C TYR A 216 -3.42 9.97 -14.29
N LYS A 217 -4.03 8.79 -14.11
CA LYS A 217 -5.46 8.59 -14.35
C LYS A 217 -6.30 9.48 -13.42
N ALA A 218 -5.91 9.57 -12.14
CA ALA A 218 -6.57 10.45 -11.18
C ALA A 218 -6.45 11.92 -11.59
N MET A 219 -5.27 12.38 -12.01
CA MET A 219 -5.08 13.74 -12.53
C MET A 219 -5.92 14.00 -13.78
N ALA A 220 -6.04 13.03 -14.69
CA ALA A 220 -6.92 13.12 -15.86
C ALA A 220 -8.37 13.29 -15.44
N ARG A 221 -8.86 12.47 -14.50
CA ARG A 221 -10.21 12.56 -13.95
C ARG A 221 -10.51 13.90 -13.28
N LEU A 222 -9.60 14.36 -12.42
CA LEU A 222 -9.73 15.67 -11.75
C LEU A 222 -9.77 16.81 -12.77
N ALA A 223 -8.89 16.78 -13.78
CA ALA A 223 -8.86 17.78 -14.86
C ALA A 223 -10.18 17.80 -15.65
N GLU A 224 -10.73 16.62 -15.98
CA GLU A 224 -12.02 16.50 -16.65
C GLU A 224 -13.13 17.17 -15.83
N MET A 225 -13.23 16.83 -14.54
CA MET A 225 -14.24 17.36 -13.63
C MET A 225 -14.11 18.86 -13.37
N LEU A 226 -12.91 19.42 -13.53
CA LEU A 226 -12.63 20.86 -13.46
C LEU A 226 -12.78 21.56 -14.82
N GLY A 227 -13.20 20.85 -15.89
CA GLY A 227 -13.35 21.41 -17.23
C GLY A 227 -12.04 21.65 -17.99
N LYS A 228 -10.92 21.14 -17.51
CA LYS A 228 -9.56 21.29 -18.06
C LYS A 228 -9.26 20.21 -19.09
N LYS A 229 -9.99 20.23 -20.21
CA LYS A 229 -9.98 19.15 -21.22
C LYS A 229 -8.61 18.87 -21.85
N THR A 230 -7.74 19.86 -21.96
CA THR A 230 -6.40 19.69 -22.54
C THR A 230 -5.54 18.90 -21.57
N GLU A 231 -5.46 19.35 -20.32
CA GLU A 231 -4.70 18.65 -19.28
C GLU A 231 -5.24 17.24 -19.02
N ALA A 232 -6.56 17.03 -19.10
CA ALA A 232 -7.13 15.69 -18.97
C ALA A 232 -6.57 14.72 -20.03
N ARG A 233 -6.51 15.15 -21.29
CA ARG A 233 -5.93 14.36 -22.39
C ARG A 233 -4.42 14.14 -22.22
N GLU A 234 -3.69 15.15 -21.78
CA GLU A 234 -2.24 15.04 -21.53
C GLU A 234 -1.94 13.98 -20.45
N TYR A 235 -2.68 14.00 -19.32
CA TYR A 235 -2.50 13.01 -18.27
C TYR A 235 -2.95 11.61 -18.69
N GLN A 236 -4.01 11.48 -19.48
CA GLN A 236 -4.41 10.19 -20.05
C GLN A 236 -3.31 9.63 -20.97
N GLN A 237 -2.73 10.45 -21.84
CA GLN A 237 -1.61 10.03 -22.69
C GLN A 237 -0.38 9.59 -21.91
N LYS A 238 -0.06 10.29 -20.80
CA LYS A 238 1.01 9.87 -19.88
C LYS A 238 0.70 8.51 -19.25
N ALA A 239 -0.54 8.27 -18.84
CA ALA A 239 -0.97 6.98 -18.28
C ALA A 239 -0.83 5.85 -19.31
N ASP A 240 -1.30 6.06 -20.54
CA ASP A 240 -1.25 5.07 -21.61
C ASP A 240 0.21 4.73 -21.99
N LYS A 241 1.07 5.75 -22.06
CA LYS A 241 2.50 5.61 -22.32
C LYS A 241 3.20 4.79 -21.23
N LEU A 242 2.94 5.13 -19.97
CA LEU A 242 3.51 4.41 -18.83
C LEU A 242 3.04 2.96 -18.78
N ARG A 243 1.74 2.70 -19.01
CA ARG A 243 1.20 1.34 -19.12
C ARG A 243 1.91 0.51 -20.20
N ALA A 244 2.12 1.10 -21.38
CA ALA A 244 2.83 0.43 -22.48
C ALA A 244 4.30 0.12 -22.10
N ALA A 245 4.99 1.06 -21.45
CA ALA A 245 6.36 0.86 -20.98
C ALA A 245 6.46 -0.24 -19.90
N MET A 246 5.50 -0.29 -18.97
CA MET A 246 5.44 -1.36 -17.96
C MET A 246 5.29 -2.73 -18.60
N LEU A 247 4.38 -2.90 -19.56
CA LEU A 247 4.21 -4.16 -20.28
C LEU A 247 5.44 -4.57 -21.06
N LYS A 248 6.12 -3.60 -21.67
CA LYS A 248 7.30 -3.84 -22.50
C LYS A 248 8.54 -4.22 -21.70
N HIS A 249 8.74 -3.61 -20.54
CA HIS A 249 10.02 -3.66 -19.82
C HIS A 249 9.95 -4.34 -18.45
N LEU A 250 8.78 -4.41 -17.81
CA LEU A 250 8.64 -4.99 -16.47
C LEU A 250 7.89 -6.32 -16.48
N TRP A 251 7.12 -6.65 -17.54
CA TRP A 251 6.41 -7.91 -17.65
C TRP A 251 7.25 -8.98 -18.33
N PHE A 252 7.52 -10.08 -17.63
CA PHE A 252 8.28 -11.24 -18.12
C PHE A 252 7.31 -12.41 -18.34
N ALA A 253 6.80 -12.54 -19.57
CA ALA A 253 5.73 -13.48 -19.91
C ALA A 253 6.10 -14.94 -19.65
N GLN A 254 7.36 -15.32 -19.88
CA GLN A 254 7.87 -16.69 -19.62
C GLN A 254 7.80 -17.06 -18.14
N ASP A 255 7.97 -16.10 -17.26
CA ASP A 255 7.88 -16.26 -15.81
C ASP A 255 6.47 -16.00 -15.30
N ALA A 256 5.59 -15.42 -16.12
CA ALA A 256 4.29 -14.88 -15.74
C ALA A 256 4.39 -13.95 -14.52
N MET A 257 5.35 -13.00 -14.54
CA MET A 257 5.67 -12.14 -13.42
C MET A 257 6.10 -10.74 -13.86
N PHE A 258 5.70 -9.72 -13.08
CA PHE A 258 6.33 -8.41 -13.12
C PHE A 258 7.59 -8.42 -12.24
N PHE A 259 8.72 -7.99 -12.78
CA PHE A 259 9.94 -7.78 -12.01
C PHE A 259 10.39 -6.32 -12.08
N ASN A 260 10.93 -5.82 -10.97
CA ASN A 260 11.77 -4.65 -11.01
C ASN A 260 12.95 -4.92 -11.93
N VAL A 261 13.48 -3.90 -12.57
CA VAL A 261 14.64 -4.07 -13.46
C VAL A 261 15.75 -3.10 -13.11
N ARG A 262 16.98 -3.49 -13.34
CA ARG A 262 18.13 -2.61 -13.19
C ARG A 262 18.09 -1.52 -14.26
N ARG A 263 18.24 -0.29 -13.85
CA ARG A 263 18.15 0.90 -14.72
C ARG A 263 19.29 0.97 -15.73
N ASP A 264 20.49 0.52 -15.36
CA ASP A 264 21.68 0.50 -16.22
C ASP A 264 21.59 -0.55 -17.32
N THR A 265 21.20 -1.79 -17.01
CA THR A 265 21.22 -2.94 -17.91
C THR A 265 19.85 -3.33 -18.46
N GLY A 266 18.76 -3.09 -17.71
CA GLY A 266 17.43 -3.61 -17.99
C GLY A 266 17.23 -5.06 -17.55
N GLU A 267 18.19 -5.64 -16.82
CA GLU A 267 18.07 -7.00 -16.29
C GLU A 267 17.04 -7.08 -15.15
N PRO A 268 16.23 -8.15 -15.12
CA PRO A 268 15.24 -8.32 -14.05
C PRO A 268 15.92 -8.59 -12.70
N VAL A 269 15.40 -7.97 -11.65
CA VAL A 269 15.68 -8.33 -10.27
C VAL A 269 14.75 -9.48 -9.91
N GLN A 270 15.21 -10.71 -10.06
CA GLN A 270 14.41 -11.94 -9.90
C GLN A 270 14.10 -12.24 -8.43
N ARG A 271 13.53 -11.27 -7.73
CA ARG A 271 13.02 -11.41 -6.36
C ARG A 271 11.51 -11.27 -6.39
N ILE A 272 10.79 -12.18 -5.75
CA ILE A 272 9.33 -12.15 -5.66
C ILE A 272 8.94 -11.54 -4.32
N SER A 273 8.73 -10.23 -4.32
CA SER A 273 8.23 -9.45 -3.20
C SER A 273 6.80 -8.99 -3.44
N GLY A 274 6.19 -8.41 -2.42
CA GLY A 274 4.81 -7.91 -2.52
C GLY A 274 4.59 -6.89 -3.61
N SER A 275 5.57 -6.02 -3.83
CA SER A 275 5.50 -4.97 -4.84
C SER A 275 5.32 -5.47 -6.28
N ASN A 276 5.74 -6.72 -6.59
CA ASN A 276 5.57 -7.32 -7.91
C ASN A 276 4.08 -7.51 -8.30
N PHE A 277 3.18 -7.65 -7.30
CA PHE A 277 1.76 -7.94 -7.52
C PHE A 277 0.89 -6.68 -7.58
N VAL A 278 1.43 -5.51 -7.24
CA VAL A 278 0.68 -4.24 -7.28
C VAL A 278 0.04 -3.95 -8.65
N PRO A 279 0.65 -4.27 -9.81
CA PRO A 279 0.00 -4.05 -11.10
C PRO A 279 -1.33 -4.77 -11.31
N LEU A 280 -1.61 -5.82 -10.54
CA LEU A 280 -2.87 -6.57 -10.63
C LEU A 280 -4.10 -5.78 -10.14
N ILE A 281 -3.90 -4.64 -9.46
CA ILE A 281 -5.00 -3.71 -9.14
C ILE A 281 -5.45 -2.89 -10.35
N GLU A 282 -4.78 -3.01 -11.49
CA GLU A 282 -5.03 -2.32 -12.74
C GLU A 282 -5.24 -3.30 -13.91
N ASP A 283 -5.97 -2.88 -14.94
CA ASP A 283 -6.13 -3.66 -16.18
C ASP A 283 -4.89 -3.56 -17.08
N ILE A 284 -3.72 -3.91 -16.55
CA ILE A 284 -2.47 -3.89 -17.33
C ILE A 284 -2.32 -5.17 -18.14
N LEU A 285 -2.59 -6.32 -17.50
CA LEU A 285 -2.43 -7.65 -18.10
C LEU A 285 -3.72 -8.18 -18.74
N PRO A 286 -3.60 -9.03 -19.77
CA PRO A 286 -4.69 -9.89 -20.19
C PRO A 286 -5.21 -10.73 -19.00
N PRO A 287 -6.51 -10.98 -18.89
CA PRO A 287 -7.08 -11.72 -17.74
C PRO A 287 -6.47 -13.11 -17.52
N ALA A 288 -6.03 -13.80 -18.58
CA ALA A 288 -5.39 -15.11 -18.46
C ALA A 288 -4.03 -15.04 -17.76
N ASP A 289 -3.21 -14.03 -18.11
CA ASP A 289 -1.89 -13.81 -17.55
C ASP A 289 -1.98 -13.37 -16.08
N ALA A 290 -2.90 -12.46 -15.77
CA ALA A 290 -3.17 -12.04 -14.40
C ALA A 290 -3.58 -13.23 -13.51
N ARG A 291 -4.51 -14.08 -14.00
CA ARG A 291 -4.89 -15.30 -13.28
C ARG A 291 -3.74 -16.30 -13.12
N THR A 292 -2.88 -16.42 -14.12
CA THR A 292 -1.69 -17.29 -14.05
C THR A 292 -0.73 -16.79 -12.97
N MET A 293 -0.45 -15.49 -12.92
CA MET A 293 0.38 -14.87 -11.91
C MET A 293 -0.15 -15.09 -10.49
N ILE A 294 -1.47 -14.90 -10.29
CA ILE A 294 -2.11 -15.14 -8.99
C ILE A 294 -1.98 -16.61 -8.56
N ARG A 295 -2.38 -17.55 -9.41
CA ARG A 295 -2.35 -18.98 -9.07
C ARG A 295 -0.94 -19.51 -8.85
N ARG A 296 0.01 -19.07 -9.66
CA ARG A 296 1.38 -19.57 -9.59
C ARG A 296 2.14 -19.03 -8.38
N TYR A 297 1.86 -17.80 -7.95
CA TYR A 297 2.68 -17.12 -6.97
C TYR A 297 1.91 -16.51 -5.79
N LEU A 298 0.92 -15.64 -6.06
CA LEU A 298 0.26 -14.87 -4.99
C LEU A 298 -0.55 -15.79 -4.08
N TRP A 299 -1.41 -16.64 -4.68
CA TRP A 299 -2.25 -17.59 -3.95
C TRP A 299 -1.62 -18.98 -3.93
N ASN A 300 -0.33 -19.04 -3.59
CA ASN A 300 0.43 -20.28 -3.55
C ASN A 300 1.28 -20.34 -2.26
N PRO A 301 1.05 -21.35 -1.40
CA PRO A 301 1.74 -21.48 -0.11
C PRO A 301 3.25 -21.68 -0.22
N GLU A 302 3.73 -22.17 -1.36
CA GLU A 302 5.17 -22.29 -1.64
C GLU A 302 5.84 -20.94 -1.92
N TYR A 303 5.04 -19.90 -2.20
CA TYR A 303 5.53 -18.55 -2.50
C TYR A 303 5.00 -17.52 -1.51
N MET A 304 3.82 -16.93 -1.80
CA MET A 304 3.35 -15.75 -1.07
C MET A 304 2.28 -16.06 -0.02
N LEU A 305 1.39 -17.06 -0.26
CA LEU A 305 0.30 -17.36 0.67
C LEU A 305 0.84 -17.97 1.97
N ALA A 306 0.41 -17.44 3.10
CA ALA A 306 0.73 -17.92 4.45
C ALA A 306 -0.55 -18.21 5.25
N PRO A 307 -0.46 -18.91 6.39
CA PRO A 307 -1.62 -19.17 7.25
C PRO A 307 -2.33 -17.89 7.76
N PHE A 308 -1.61 -16.78 7.91
CA PHE A 308 -2.13 -15.53 8.48
C PHE A 308 -2.22 -14.37 7.50
N GLY A 309 -2.13 -14.64 6.20
CA GLY A 309 -2.24 -13.64 5.14
C GLY A 309 -1.26 -13.88 4.01
N ILE A 310 -0.95 -12.84 3.26
CA ILE A 310 0.01 -12.90 2.15
C ILE A 310 1.31 -12.22 2.59
N ARG A 311 2.43 -12.92 2.39
CA ARG A 311 3.78 -12.50 2.78
C ARG A 311 4.24 -11.27 1.99
N SER A 312 5.13 -10.49 2.57
CA SER A 312 5.82 -9.39 1.87
C SER A 312 6.95 -9.86 0.96
N LEU A 313 7.51 -11.06 1.22
CA LEU A 313 8.54 -11.71 0.41
C LEU A 313 8.22 -13.19 0.27
N SER A 314 8.52 -13.75 -0.91
CA SER A 314 8.32 -15.17 -1.18
C SER A 314 9.07 -16.06 -0.19
N LYS A 315 8.39 -17.10 0.32
CA LYS A 315 9.00 -18.13 1.19
C LYS A 315 10.23 -18.80 0.58
N ARG A 316 10.33 -18.82 -0.75
CA ARG A 316 11.48 -19.40 -1.49
C ARG A 316 12.68 -18.47 -1.58
N ASP A 317 12.53 -17.23 -1.19
CA ASP A 317 13.66 -16.30 -1.19
C ASP A 317 14.62 -16.60 -0.04
N SER A 318 15.93 -16.55 -0.31
CA SER A 318 16.96 -16.83 0.70
C SER A 318 16.99 -15.82 1.83
N SER A 319 16.39 -14.64 1.64
CA SER A 319 16.28 -13.59 2.66
C SER A 319 14.99 -13.70 3.47
N TYR A 320 14.07 -14.66 3.12
CA TYR A 320 12.80 -14.80 3.82
C TYR A 320 12.99 -15.03 5.31
N ASN A 321 12.33 -14.20 6.11
CA ASN A 321 12.31 -14.32 7.57
C ASN A 321 11.08 -13.61 8.15
N ASN A 322 10.82 -13.83 9.45
CA ASN A 322 9.75 -13.14 10.19
C ASN A 322 10.29 -12.48 11.46
N VAL A 323 11.49 -11.94 11.40
CA VAL A 323 12.06 -11.17 12.51
C VAL A 323 11.25 -9.89 12.71
N SER A 324 11.01 -9.49 13.96
CA SER A 324 10.17 -8.33 14.29
C SER A 324 10.69 -7.04 13.66
N MET A 325 11.99 -6.80 13.82
CA MET A 325 12.65 -5.62 13.26
C MET A 325 14.02 -6.01 12.76
N ILE A 326 14.40 -5.47 11.62
CA ILE A 326 15.76 -5.50 11.08
C ILE A 326 16.14 -4.14 10.55
N ASP A 327 17.43 -3.85 10.53
CA ASP A 327 17.94 -2.63 9.94
C ASP A 327 17.49 -2.49 8.46
N PRO A 328 17.00 -1.30 8.00
CA PRO A 328 17.08 -0.05 8.73
C PRO A 328 15.92 0.26 9.71
N TYR A 329 14.69 -0.22 9.54
CA TYR A 329 13.60 0.12 10.48
C TYR A 329 12.49 -0.92 10.58
N SER A 330 12.01 -1.45 9.44
CA SER A 330 10.92 -2.41 9.44
C SER A 330 11.23 -3.59 8.53
N ASN A 331 10.59 -4.72 8.81
CA ASN A 331 10.86 -5.95 8.09
C ASN A 331 9.82 -6.20 6.98
N TRP A 332 10.27 -6.12 5.72
CA TRP A 332 9.51 -6.44 4.52
C TRP A 332 10.02 -7.71 3.82
N GLN A 333 10.68 -8.59 4.58
CA GLN A 333 11.26 -9.84 4.06
C GLN A 333 10.48 -11.09 4.52
N GLY A 334 9.18 -10.93 4.79
CA GLY A 334 8.34 -12.07 5.15
C GLY A 334 7.04 -11.71 5.87
N PRO A 335 7.03 -10.80 6.85
CA PRO A 335 5.83 -10.46 7.59
C PRO A 335 4.62 -10.09 6.73
N VAL A 336 3.43 -10.33 7.28
CA VAL A 336 2.16 -9.89 6.70
C VAL A 336 1.93 -8.43 7.05
N TRP A 337 1.74 -7.60 6.04
CA TRP A 337 1.41 -6.19 6.13
C TRP A 337 0.00 -5.96 5.60
N ILE A 338 -0.87 -5.34 6.39
CA ILE A 338 -2.30 -5.21 6.04
C ILE A 338 -2.51 -4.30 4.83
N ASN A 339 -1.74 -3.23 4.69
CA ASN A 339 -1.83 -2.33 3.54
C ASN A 339 -1.57 -3.04 2.20
N THR A 340 -0.52 -3.87 2.11
CA THR A 340 -0.24 -4.65 0.90
C THR A 340 -1.27 -5.78 0.71
N ASN A 341 -1.71 -6.42 1.80
CA ASN A 341 -2.77 -7.42 1.74
C ASN A 341 -4.10 -6.82 1.25
N TYR A 342 -4.40 -5.56 1.56
CA TYR A 342 -5.52 -4.84 0.98
C TYR A 342 -5.37 -4.68 -0.54
N LEU A 343 -4.18 -4.33 -1.04
CA LEU A 343 -3.93 -4.27 -2.48
C LEU A 343 -4.09 -5.65 -3.15
N TYR A 344 -3.65 -6.73 -2.49
CA TYR A 344 -3.86 -8.10 -3.01
C TYR A 344 -5.33 -8.50 -2.97
N PHE A 345 -6.08 -8.08 -1.96
CA PHE A 345 -7.53 -8.27 -1.92
C PHE A 345 -8.21 -7.61 -3.14
N LEU A 346 -7.86 -6.35 -3.44
CA LEU A 346 -8.37 -5.66 -4.64
C LEU A 346 -7.97 -6.40 -5.93
N ALA A 347 -6.74 -6.89 -6.03
CA ALA A 347 -6.26 -7.68 -7.16
C ALA A 347 -7.04 -8.99 -7.32
N LEU A 348 -7.30 -9.71 -6.24
CA LEU A 348 -8.11 -10.94 -6.24
C LEU A 348 -9.53 -10.66 -6.74
N LYS A 349 -10.20 -9.63 -6.20
CA LYS A 349 -11.55 -9.22 -6.65
C LYS A 349 -11.56 -8.87 -8.13
N ARG A 350 -10.62 -8.05 -8.58
CA ARG A 350 -10.53 -7.61 -9.97
C ARG A 350 -10.30 -8.76 -10.94
N CYS A 351 -9.53 -9.77 -10.55
CA CYS A 351 -9.21 -10.93 -11.38
C CYS A 351 -10.21 -12.09 -11.25
N GLY A 352 -11.31 -11.92 -10.47
CA GLY A 352 -12.39 -12.89 -10.33
C GLY A 352 -12.06 -14.06 -9.37
N PHE A 353 -11.20 -13.83 -8.36
CA PHE A 353 -10.87 -14.77 -7.28
C PHE A 353 -11.70 -14.45 -6.04
N GLU A 354 -13.03 -14.56 -6.18
CA GLU A 354 -13.98 -14.16 -5.13
C GLU A 354 -13.81 -14.99 -3.84
N GLY A 355 -13.62 -16.30 -3.96
CA GLY A 355 -13.45 -17.19 -2.81
C GLY A 355 -12.14 -16.92 -2.05
N GLU A 356 -11.07 -16.66 -2.78
CA GLU A 356 -9.77 -16.33 -2.22
C GLU A 356 -9.77 -14.95 -1.54
N ALA A 357 -10.47 -13.98 -2.13
CA ALA A 357 -10.66 -12.65 -1.52
C ALA A 357 -11.44 -12.76 -0.20
N ALA A 358 -12.55 -13.48 -0.18
CA ALA A 358 -13.34 -13.72 1.04
C ALA A 358 -12.52 -14.45 2.12
N GLN A 359 -11.73 -15.45 1.71
CA GLN A 359 -10.83 -16.16 2.62
C GLN A 359 -9.77 -15.22 3.21
N LEU A 360 -9.14 -14.37 2.39
CA LEU A 360 -8.15 -13.40 2.85
C LEU A 360 -8.76 -12.42 3.85
N ALA A 361 -9.92 -11.83 3.53
CA ALA A 361 -10.63 -10.93 4.44
C ALA A 361 -10.95 -11.60 5.80
N GLY A 362 -11.41 -12.86 5.78
CA GLY A 362 -11.68 -13.63 6.99
C GLY A 362 -10.43 -13.93 7.82
N ILE A 363 -9.30 -14.28 7.17
CA ILE A 363 -8.01 -14.50 7.86
C ILE A 363 -7.57 -13.22 8.58
N LEU A 364 -7.54 -12.10 7.86
CA LEU A 364 -7.07 -10.82 8.40
C LEU A 364 -8.01 -10.27 9.46
N GLY A 365 -9.34 -10.45 9.30
CA GLY A 365 -10.32 -10.07 10.31
C GLY A 365 -10.11 -10.77 11.65
N ARG A 366 -9.92 -12.09 11.62
CA ARG A 366 -9.61 -12.87 12.84
C ARG A 366 -8.25 -12.49 13.43
N LEU A 367 -7.26 -12.22 12.61
CA LEU A 367 -5.91 -11.82 13.03
C LEU A 367 -5.96 -10.51 13.83
N VAL A 368 -6.52 -9.45 13.27
CA VAL A 368 -6.58 -8.14 13.94
C VAL A 368 -7.49 -8.16 15.15
N LEU A 369 -8.58 -8.91 15.11
CA LEU A 369 -9.49 -9.02 16.27
C LEU A 369 -8.82 -9.74 17.46
N ALA A 370 -8.09 -10.83 17.20
CA ALA A 370 -7.31 -11.53 18.21
C ALA A 370 -6.23 -10.62 18.84
N ASP A 371 -5.58 -9.79 18.01
CA ASP A 371 -4.57 -8.84 18.47
C ASP A 371 -5.18 -7.76 19.36
N ILE A 372 -6.30 -7.17 18.96
CA ILE A 372 -7.04 -6.18 19.78
C ILE A 372 -7.49 -6.77 21.11
N HIS A 373 -8.02 -7.99 21.12
CA HIS A 373 -8.43 -8.66 22.36
C HIS A 373 -7.27 -8.89 23.32
N LYS A 374 -6.09 -9.17 22.80
CA LYS A 374 -4.89 -9.43 23.60
C LYS A 374 -4.22 -8.16 24.10
N TRP A 375 -4.15 -7.11 23.26
CA TRP A 375 -3.30 -5.95 23.50
C TRP A 375 -4.05 -4.62 23.61
N GLY A 376 -5.36 -4.60 23.30
CA GLY A 376 -6.17 -3.37 23.27
C GLY A 376 -5.92 -2.48 22.05
N SER A 377 -4.99 -2.85 21.16
CA SER A 377 -4.65 -2.20 19.91
C SER A 377 -4.08 -3.24 18.94
N MET A 378 -3.51 -2.80 17.82
CA MET A 378 -2.99 -3.68 16.78
C MET A 378 -1.49 -3.47 16.58
N HIS A 379 -0.81 -4.48 16.04
CA HIS A 379 0.56 -4.39 15.54
C HIS A 379 0.58 -3.86 14.11
N GLU A 380 1.73 -3.32 13.71
CA GLU A 380 1.95 -2.76 12.38
C GLU A 380 2.07 -3.85 11.30
N CYS A 381 2.67 -4.99 11.68
CA CYS A 381 2.79 -6.18 10.85
C CYS A 381 2.76 -7.45 11.71
N TYR A 382 2.62 -8.60 11.05
CA TYR A 382 2.41 -9.88 11.73
C TYR A 382 3.30 -10.98 11.17
N HIS A 383 3.72 -11.89 12.03
CA HIS A 383 4.45 -13.09 11.64
C HIS A 383 3.58 -13.97 10.72
N ALA A 384 4.04 -14.20 9.50
CA ALA A 384 3.24 -14.84 8.46
C ALA A 384 2.81 -16.28 8.80
N GLU A 385 3.63 -17.02 9.57
CA GLU A 385 3.38 -18.43 9.88
C GLU A 385 2.67 -18.66 11.23
N THR A 386 2.72 -17.68 12.18
CA THR A 386 2.15 -17.84 13.52
C THR A 386 1.05 -16.83 13.85
N GLY A 387 0.96 -15.71 13.11
CA GLY A 387 0.03 -14.61 13.39
C GLY A 387 0.44 -13.74 14.59
N GLU A 388 1.64 -13.93 15.13
CA GLU A 388 2.15 -13.10 16.21
C GLU A 388 2.41 -11.66 15.71
N GLY A 389 2.00 -10.66 16.49
CA GLY A 389 2.31 -9.26 16.21
C GLY A 389 3.80 -8.97 16.35
N LEU A 390 4.37 -8.22 15.41
CA LEU A 390 5.82 -8.01 15.35
C LEU A 390 6.21 -6.58 15.69
N ALA A 391 5.65 -5.58 15.04
CA ALA A 391 5.96 -4.17 15.25
C ALA A 391 4.66 -3.36 15.39
N PRO A 392 4.66 -2.21 16.10
CA PRO A 392 5.65 -1.84 17.10
C PRO A 392 5.59 -2.75 18.33
N THR A 393 6.70 -2.96 19.01
CA THR A 393 6.76 -3.71 20.28
C THR A 393 6.73 -2.77 21.49
N ALA A 394 6.57 -3.33 22.70
CA ALA A 394 6.60 -2.54 23.93
C ALA A 394 7.94 -1.82 24.12
N GLU A 395 9.04 -2.42 23.67
CA GLU A 395 10.39 -1.85 23.78
C GLU A 395 10.57 -0.59 22.91
N GLN A 396 9.76 -0.41 21.90
CA GLN A 396 9.77 0.81 21.05
C GLN A 396 9.09 1.99 21.74
N SER A 397 8.37 1.78 22.84
CA SER A 397 7.79 2.84 23.66
C SER A 397 8.77 3.29 24.75
N LYS A 398 8.84 4.59 25.01
CA LYS A 398 9.63 5.15 26.12
C LYS A 398 9.15 4.66 27.48
N ASP A 399 7.87 4.38 27.60
CA ASP A 399 7.21 3.95 28.85
C ASP A 399 7.10 2.42 28.95
N HIS A 400 7.70 1.68 28.00
CA HIS A 400 7.61 0.22 27.90
C HIS A 400 6.18 -0.32 27.87
N ALA A 401 5.20 0.52 27.57
CA ALA A 401 3.83 0.10 27.29
C ALA A 401 3.69 -0.26 25.82
N PHE A 402 2.80 -1.20 25.48
CA PHE A 402 2.51 -1.50 24.09
C PHE A 402 1.92 -0.25 23.39
N PRO A 403 2.64 0.35 22.42
CA PRO A 403 2.19 1.61 21.81
C PRO A 403 1.06 1.43 20.81
N GLY A 404 0.96 0.27 20.19
CA GLY A 404 0.01 -0.05 19.13
C GLY A 404 0.26 0.66 17.81
N PHE A 405 -0.50 0.24 16.80
CA PHE A 405 -0.58 0.84 15.49
C PHE A 405 -2.01 0.64 14.95
N VAL A 406 -2.71 1.70 14.59
CA VAL A 406 -4.08 1.62 14.06
C VAL A 406 -4.07 1.74 12.53
N GLY A 407 -3.54 2.79 12.02
CA GLY A 407 -3.19 3.07 10.62
C GLY A 407 -3.99 2.32 9.57
N TRP A 408 -3.29 1.72 8.66
CA TRP A 408 -3.86 0.91 7.56
C TRP A 408 -4.58 -0.37 8.01
N ASN A 409 -4.43 -0.80 9.29
CA ASN A 409 -5.16 -1.97 9.78
C ASN A 409 -6.69 -1.78 9.72
N LEU A 410 -7.17 -0.53 9.70
CA LEU A 410 -8.58 -0.20 9.51
C LEU A 410 -9.15 -0.74 8.17
N LEU A 411 -8.32 -0.95 7.16
CA LEU A 411 -8.72 -1.49 5.85
C LEU A 411 -9.31 -2.91 5.93
N VAL A 412 -9.03 -3.65 7.01
CA VAL A 412 -9.65 -4.97 7.24
C VAL A 412 -11.16 -4.88 7.32
N GLN A 413 -11.69 -3.83 7.95
CA GLN A 413 -13.15 -3.60 7.98
C GLN A 413 -13.71 -3.38 6.58
N ASP A 414 -13.01 -2.66 5.71
CA ASP A 414 -13.44 -2.43 4.33
C ASP A 414 -13.50 -3.74 3.53
N MET A 415 -12.48 -4.61 3.67
CA MET A 415 -12.48 -5.93 3.05
C MET A 415 -13.65 -6.80 3.54
N LEU A 416 -13.89 -6.83 4.85
CA LEU A 416 -15.01 -7.57 5.43
C LEU A 416 -16.36 -7.01 5.00
N GLN A 417 -16.51 -5.69 4.93
CA GLN A 417 -17.74 -5.04 4.43
C GLN A 417 -18.04 -5.40 2.99
N CYS A 418 -17.01 -5.39 2.14
CA CYS A 418 -17.13 -5.79 0.74
C CYS A 418 -17.68 -7.22 0.63
N GLU A 419 -17.11 -8.16 1.36
CA GLU A 419 -17.50 -9.57 1.28
C GLU A 419 -18.84 -9.87 1.97
N ALA A 420 -19.08 -9.33 3.17
CA ALA A 420 -20.29 -9.59 3.92
C ALA A 420 -21.54 -8.97 3.29
N LYS A 421 -21.39 -7.81 2.62
CA LYS A 421 -22.50 -7.08 1.99
C LYS A 421 -22.60 -7.30 0.48
N ALA A 422 -21.67 -8.06 -0.10
CA ALA A 422 -21.53 -8.25 -1.56
C ALA A 422 -21.50 -6.90 -2.33
N ASP A 423 -20.98 -5.86 -1.71
CA ASP A 423 -20.85 -4.52 -2.27
C ASP A 423 -19.44 -3.98 -2.09
N CYS A 424 -18.62 -4.18 -3.11
CA CYS A 424 -17.25 -3.68 -3.19
C CYS A 424 -17.14 -2.35 -3.95
N SER A 425 -18.26 -1.77 -4.40
CA SER A 425 -18.27 -0.54 -5.21
C SER A 425 -17.59 0.66 -4.56
N ARG A 426 -17.44 0.61 -3.23
CA ARG A 426 -16.75 1.66 -2.47
C ARG A 426 -15.24 1.51 -2.46
N LEU A 427 -14.71 0.32 -2.69
CA LEU A 427 -13.29 0.05 -2.66
C LEU A 427 -12.61 0.32 -4.00
N ASP A 428 -13.35 0.13 -5.09
CA ASP A 428 -12.86 0.37 -6.44
C ASP A 428 -13.28 1.78 -6.86
N TRP A 429 -12.36 2.73 -6.75
CA TRP A 429 -12.59 4.03 -7.34
C TRP A 429 -12.30 3.96 -8.83
N PRO A 430 -13.26 4.29 -9.69
CA PRO A 430 -13.05 4.28 -11.13
C PRO A 430 -12.02 5.34 -11.52
N MET A 431 -10.93 4.91 -12.06
CA MET A 431 -9.94 5.77 -12.70
C MET A 431 -9.80 5.40 -14.16
#